data_9d4604386936082f494b156955944d55
#
_entry.id   9d4604386936082f494b156955944d55
#
_cell.length_a   1.000
_cell.length_b   1.000
_cell.length_c   1.000
_cell.angle_alpha   90.00
_cell.angle_beta   90.00
_cell.angle_gamma   90.00
#
_symmetry.space_group_name_H-M   'P 1'
#
loop_
_entity.id
_entity.type
_entity.pdbx_description
1 polymer ?
#
loop_
_entity_poly.entity_id
_entity_poly.type
_entity_poly.pdbx_seq_one_letter_code
_entity_poly.pdbx_strand_id
1 'polypeptide(L)'
;MIVGRRVAILLGLAVALYAAGTLAQVILTGRSRAMPPADVVVVMGAAQYDGRPSAQLASRLDHVVTLWEAGGVDRIVVTGGSQPGDRFSEAEASATYLEAFGVPTAVVLSEDRGTTTWESMQEVATLIDADASMIIVTDPHHGLRSRLIAEEAGFTDVAVSTTPTSVVGGWTSARRHLVEAGGVALGRVVGFERLSGRG
;
A
#
# COMPACT_ATOMS: atom_id res chain seq x y z
N MET A 1 -19.28 26.56 -34.04
CA MET A 1 -19.79 26.37 -32.65
C MET A 1 -20.25 24.95 -32.36
N ILE A 2 -20.94 24.21 -33.22
CA ILE A 2 -21.46 22.85 -32.95
C ILE A 2 -20.33 21.81 -32.76
N VAL A 3 -19.28 21.86 -33.57
CA VAL A 3 -18.14 20.91 -33.48
C VAL A 3 -17.40 21.05 -32.16
N GLY A 4 -17.07 22.27 -31.72
CA GLY A 4 -16.38 22.50 -30.45
C GLY A 4 -17.18 21.99 -29.22
N ARG A 5 -18.52 22.16 -29.24
CA ARG A 5 -19.40 21.63 -28.17
C ARG A 5 -19.41 20.10 -28.15
N ARG A 6 -19.41 19.42 -29.30
CA ARG A 6 -19.35 17.94 -29.38
C ARG A 6 -18.01 17.43 -28.87
N VAL A 7 -16.89 18.06 -29.23
CA VAL A 7 -15.57 17.72 -28.77
C VAL A 7 -15.46 17.86 -27.22
N ALA A 8 -15.97 18.99 -26.68
CA ALA A 8 -15.97 19.21 -25.23
C ALA A 8 -16.82 18.15 -24.49
N ILE A 9 -17.95 17.73 -25.00
CA ILE A 9 -18.81 16.69 -24.43
C ILE A 9 -18.06 15.35 -24.46
N LEU A 10 -17.42 14.97 -25.57
CA LEU A 10 -16.67 13.71 -25.69
C LEU A 10 -15.49 13.66 -24.75
N LEU A 11 -14.75 14.76 -24.62
CA LEU A 11 -13.64 14.85 -23.64
C LEU A 11 -14.16 14.72 -22.20
N GLY A 12 -15.26 15.38 -21.86
CA GLY A 12 -15.87 15.25 -20.54
C GLY A 12 -16.31 13.81 -20.23
N LEU A 13 -16.92 13.13 -21.21
CA LEU A 13 -17.29 11.71 -21.08
C LEU A 13 -16.06 10.81 -20.92
N ALA A 14 -15.01 11.04 -21.69
CA ALA A 14 -13.76 10.26 -21.57
C ALA A 14 -13.12 10.40 -20.18
N VAL A 15 -13.06 11.62 -19.65
CA VAL A 15 -12.56 11.89 -18.28
C VAL A 15 -13.44 11.20 -17.24
N ALA A 16 -14.78 11.29 -17.38
CA ALA A 16 -15.70 10.65 -16.45
C ALA A 16 -15.58 9.13 -16.47
N LEU A 17 -15.45 8.50 -17.64
CA LEU A 17 -15.24 7.07 -17.80
C LEU A 17 -13.89 6.63 -17.21
N TYR A 18 -12.84 7.40 -17.43
CA TYR A 18 -11.51 7.14 -16.85
C TYR A 18 -11.56 7.20 -15.32
N ALA A 19 -12.18 8.22 -14.74
CA ALA A 19 -12.32 8.36 -13.30
C ALA A 19 -13.16 7.21 -12.69
N ALA A 20 -14.29 6.87 -13.33
CA ALA A 20 -15.14 5.76 -12.89
C ALA A 20 -14.42 4.41 -12.99
N GLY A 21 -13.69 4.15 -14.08
CA GLY A 21 -12.87 2.95 -14.25
C GLY A 21 -11.76 2.86 -13.21
N THR A 22 -11.09 3.98 -12.90
CA THR A 22 -10.06 4.02 -11.85
C THR A 22 -10.66 3.73 -10.47
N LEU A 23 -11.80 4.33 -10.13
CA LEU A 23 -12.49 4.05 -8.87
C LEU A 23 -12.92 2.58 -8.77
N ALA A 24 -13.44 2.01 -9.84
CA ALA A 24 -13.79 0.59 -9.89
C ALA A 24 -12.55 -0.30 -9.64
N GLN A 25 -11.41 0.01 -10.23
CA GLN A 25 -10.16 -0.70 -10.00
C GLN A 25 -9.69 -0.59 -8.52
N VAL A 26 -9.76 0.59 -7.90
CA VAL A 26 -9.44 0.78 -6.47
C VAL A 26 -10.32 -0.12 -5.61
N ILE A 27 -11.65 -0.14 -5.87
CA ILE A 27 -12.59 -0.95 -5.11
C ILE A 27 -12.33 -2.45 -5.31
N LEU A 28 -12.08 -2.89 -6.55
CA LEU A 28 -11.83 -4.30 -6.87
C LEU A 28 -10.52 -4.79 -6.25
N THR A 29 -9.43 -4.01 -6.37
CA THR A 29 -8.16 -4.32 -5.72
C THR A 29 -8.31 -4.33 -4.19
N GLY A 30 -9.10 -3.40 -3.64
CA GLY A 30 -9.40 -3.34 -2.21
C GLY A 30 -10.19 -4.55 -1.67
N ARG A 31 -10.72 -5.39 -2.51
CA ARG A 31 -11.37 -6.67 -2.14
C ARG A 31 -10.43 -7.87 -2.22
N SER A 32 -9.21 -7.68 -2.74
CA SER A 32 -8.25 -8.77 -2.88
C SER A 32 -7.83 -9.30 -1.49
N ARG A 33 -7.87 -10.60 -1.35
CA ARG A 33 -7.36 -11.39 -0.23
C ARG A 33 -6.44 -12.47 -0.77
N ALA A 34 -5.67 -12.11 -1.81
CA ALA A 34 -4.77 -13.04 -2.48
C ALA A 34 -3.70 -13.52 -1.48
N MET A 35 -3.46 -14.82 -1.50
CA MET A 35 -2.47 -15.51 -0.66
C MET A 35 -1.65 -16.48 -1.54
N PRO A 36 -1.09 -16.04 -2.68
CA PRO A 36 -0.19 -16.89 -3.45
C PRO A 36 1.07 -17.16 -2.63
N PRO A 37 1.83 -18.22 -2.92
CA PRO A 37 3.21 -18.33 -2.46
C PRO A 37 3.99 -17.10 -2.93
N ALA A 38 4.82 -16.52 -2.07
CA ALA A 38 5.61 -15.34 -2.37
C ALA A 38 6.93 -15.32 -1.59
N ASP A 39 7.99 -14.80 -2.21
CA ASP A 39 9.28 -14.65 -1.56
C ASP A 39 9.21 -13.66 -0.40
N VAL A 40 8.32 -12.64 -0.52
CA VAL A 40 8.23 -11.59 0.47
C VAL A 40 6.81 -11.04 0.65
N VAL A 41 6.44 -10.75 1.90
CA VAL A 41 5.31 -9.89 2.23
C VAL A 41 5.83 -8.51 2.63
N VAL A 42 5.34 -7.45 1.99
CA VAL A 42 5.64 -6.06 2.34
C VAL A 42 4.43 -5.42 3.01
N VAL A 43 4.61 -5.03 4.28
CA VAL A 43 3.56 -4.38 5.07
C VAL A 43 3.69 -2.88 4.98
N MET A 44 2.69 -2.21 4.42
CA MET A 44 2.66 -0.75 4.39
C MET A 44 2.47 -0.18 5.77
N GLY A 45 3.31 0.78 6.15
CA GLY A 45 3.20 1.53 7.39
C GLY A 45 1.89 2.30 7.52
N ALA A 46 1.55 2.63 8.76
CA ALA A 46 0.46 3.54 9.15
C ALA A 46 0.93 4.35 10.37
N ALA A 47 0.09 4.63 11.33
CA ALA A 47 0.57 5.31 12.54
C ALA A 47 1.01 4.31 13.63
N GLN A 48 1.96 4.74 14.45
CA GLN A 48 2.30 4.11 15.72
C GLN A 48 2.21 5.14 16.86
N TYR A 49 2.09 4.69 18.10
CA TYR A 49 2.04 5.52 19.29
C TYR A 49 2.98 4.93 20.35
N ASP A 50 4.16 5.53 20.48
CA ASP A 50 5.18 5.16 21.46
C ASP A 50 5.56 3.66 21.41
N GLY A 51 5.84 3.17 20.20
CA GLY A 51 6.21 1.77 19.93
C GLY A 51 5.03 0.80 19.84
N ARG A 52 3.79 1.30 19.88
CA ARG A 52 2.58 0.48 19.71
C ARG A 52 1.92 0.80 18.37
N PRO A 53 1.65 -0.19 17.53
CA PRO A 53 0.91 0.03 16.30
C PRO A 53 -0.47 0.64 16.56
N SER A 54 -0.88 1.61 15.76
CA SER A 54 -2.28 2.07 15.73
C SER A 54 -3.21 0.91 15.39
N ALA A 55 -4.50 1.03 15.68
CA ALA A 55 -5.48 0.01 15.30
C ALA A 55 -5.48 -0.29 13.79
N GLN A 56 -5.14 0.71 12.95
CA GLN A 56 -5.02 0.54 11.51
C GLN A 56 -3.76 -0.29 11.15
N LEU A 57 -2.61 0.00 11.75
CA LEU A 57 -1.38 -0.76 11.53
C LEU A 57 -1.52 -2.18 12.09
N ALA A 58 -2.05 -2.33 13.30
CA ALA A 58 -2.29 -3.63 13.92
C ALA A 58 -3.15 -4.54 13.03
N SER A 59 -4.22 -4.02 12.41
CA SER A 59 -5.06 -4.82 11.52
C SER A 59 -4.31 -5.32 10.27
N ARG A 60 -3.31 -4.61 9.79
CA ARG A 60 -2.42 -5.08 8.72
C ARG A 60 -1.48 -6.17 9.22
N LEU A 61 -0.89 -5.96 10.40
CA LEU A 61 0.03 -6.92 11.01
C LEU A 61 -0.66 -8.24 11.37
N ASP A 62 -1.90 -8.21 11.89
CA ASP A 62 -2.73 -9.39 12.12
C ASP A 62 -2.94 -10.20 10.82
N HIS A 63 -3.15 -9.49 9.71
CA HIS A 63 -3.26 -10.14 8.41
C HIS A 63 -1.94 -10.74 7.93
N VAL A 64 -0.80 -10.10 8.22
CA VAL A 64 0.54 -10.66 7.94
C VAL A 64 0.79 -11.92 8.77
N VAL A 65 0.44 -11.93 10.05
CA VAL A 65 0.53 -13.14 10.88
C VAL A 65 -0.28 -14.27 10.24
N THR A 66 -1.50 -13.99 9.77
CA THR A 66 -2.33 -14.97 9.06
C THR A 66 -1.66 -15.51 7.79
N LEU A 67 -1.02 -14.64 6.99
CA LEU A 67 -0.28 -15.05 5.79
C LEU A 67 0.94 -15.91 6.15
N TRP A 68 1.67 -15.52 7.19
CA TRP A 68 2.82 -16.26 7.70
C TRP A 68 2.44 -17.65 8.20
N GLU A 69 1.41 -17.75 9.02
CA GLU A 69 0.90 -19.02 9.54
C GLU A 69 0.37 -19.95 8.45
N ALA A 70 -0.18 -19.42 7.38
CA ALA A 70 -0.59 -20.20 6.22
C ALA A 70 0.57 -20.83 5.45
N GLY A 71 1.80 -20.32 5.65
CA GLY A 71 3.00 -20.75 4.95
C GLY A 71 3.10 -20.17 3.54
N GLY A 72 4.21 -20.44 2.86
CA GLY A 72 4.46 -19.96 1.50
C GLY A 72 4.96 -18.51 1.41
N VAL A 73 5.49 -17.98 2.52
CA VAL A 73 6.17 -16.68 2.60
C VAL A 73 7.52 -16.88 3.28
N ASP A 74 8.60 -16.43 2.65
CA ASP A 74 9.96 -16.62 3.18
C ASP A 74 10.40 -15.45 4.06
N ARG A 75 10.02 -14.22 3.72
CA ARG A 75 10.43 -12.99 4.39
C ARG A 75 9.28 -12.00 4.53
N ILE A 76 9.41 -11.10 5.51
CA ILE A 76 8.48 -10.00 5.76
C ILE A 76 9.29 -8.71 5.80
N VAL A 77 8.87 -7.71 5.02
CA VAL A 77 9.39 -6.34 5.12
C VAL A 77 8.33 -5.47 5.76
N VAL A 78 8.62 -4.87 6.89
CA VAL A 78 7.76 -3.86 7.52
C VAL A 78 8.27 -2.48 7.16
N THR A 79 7.36 -1.58 6.74
CA THR A 79 7.74 -0.25 6.27
C THR A 79 7.16 0.86 7.14
N GLY A 80 7.84 1.99 7.16
CA GLY A 80 7.39 3.23 7.75
C GLY A 80 8.39 3.84 8.72
N GLY A 81 8.73 5.09 8.45
CA GLY A 81 9.65 5.89 9.26
C GLY A 81 9.04 6.41 10.57
N SER A 82 9.68 7.40 11.16
CA SER A 82 9.23 8.09 12.37
C SER A 82 8.86 9.55 12.06
N GLN A 83 7.93 10.10 12.84
CA GLN A 83 7.63 11.51 12.83
C GLN A 83 8.60 12.27 13.76
N PRO A 84 8.85 13.57 13.54
CA PRO A 84 9.67 14.37 14.44
C PRO A 84 9.19 14.27 15.90
N GLY A 85 10.08 13.80 16.78
CA GLY A 85 9.78 13.59 18.20
C GLY A 85 9.35 12.15 18.56
N ASP A 86 9.13 11.29 17.60
CA ASP A 86 8.88 9.87 17.87
C ASP A 86 10.14 9.16 18.37
N ARG A 87 9.97 8.27 19.33
CA ARG A 87 11.04 7.41 19.84
C ARG A 87 11.21 6.12 19.02
N PHE A 88 10.19 5.74 18.28
CA PHE A 88 10.11 4.53 17.48
C PHE A 88 9.61 4.85 16.09
N SER A 89 10.09 4.13 15.09
CA SER A 89 9.50 4.12 13.75
C SER A 89 8.25 3.22 13.69
N GLU A 90 7.46 3.38 12.63
CA GLU A 90 6.36 2.45 12.35
C GLU A 90 6.89 1.04 12.07
N ALA A 91 8.04 0.92 11.40
CA ALA A 91 8.69 -0.34 11.12
C ALA A 91 9.16 -1.04 12.40
N GLU A 92 9.79 -0.33 13.35
CA GLU A 92 10.20 -0.90 14.65
C GLU A 92 9.01 -1.39 15.46
N ALA A 93 7.93 -0.58 15.53
CA ALA A 93 6.69 -0.98 16.21
C ALA A 93 6.06 -2.23 15.56
N SER A 94 6.12 -2.31 14.22
CA SER A 94 5.63 -3.47 13.45
C SER A 94 6.45 -4.72 13.69
N ALA A 95 7.78 -4.63 13.67
CA ALA A 95 8.68 -5.77 13.92
C ALA A 95 8.46 -6.33 15.33
N THR A 96 8.40 -5.46 16.35
CA THR A 96 8.11 -5.84 17.74
C THR A 96 6.74 -6.53 17.86
N TYR A 97 5.74 -6.04 17.15
CA TYR A 97 4.41 -6.64 17.13
C TYR A 97 4.44 -8.06 16.54
N LEU A 98 5.05 -8.23 15.35
CA LEU A 98 5.16 -9.53 14.69
C LEU A 98 5.92 -10.55 15.56
N GLU A 99 7.00 -10.14 16.21
CA GLU A 99 7.75 -10.99 17.14
C GLU A 99 6.86 -11.46 18.32
N ALA A 100 6.06 -10.56 18.89
CA ALA A 100 5.14 -10.90 19.98
C ALA A 100 4.05 -11.90 19.55
N PHE A 101 3.75 -11.99 18.24
CA PHE A 101 2.83 -12.98 17.65
C PHE A 101 3.55 -14.19 17.04
N GLY A 102 4.82 -14.42 17.38
CA GLY A 102 5.55 -15.64 17.04
C GLY A 102 6.24 -15.65 15.68
N VAL A 103 6.29 -14.53 14.97
CA VAL A 103 7.08 -14.42 13.74
C VAL A 103 8.55 -14.28 14.11
N PRO A 104 9.46 -15.14 13.60
CA PRO A 104 10.87 -15.05 13.93
C PRO A 104 11.48 -13.73 13.44
N THR A 105 12.25 -13.05 14.29
CA THR A 105 12.94 -11.80 13.93
C THR A 105 13.89 -11.95 12.75
N ALA A 106 14.45 -13.13 12.55
CA ALA A 106 15.38 -13.43 11.44
C ALA A 106 14.74 -13.34 10.05
N VAL A 107 13.40 -13.40 9.94
CA VAL A 107 12.68 -13.28 8.68
C VAL A 107 12.06 -11.89 8.45
N VAL A 108 12.16 -10.99 9.44
CA VAL A 108 11.60 -9.64 9.40
C VAL A 108 12.71 -8.64 9.05
N LEU A 109 12.52 -7.91 7.97
CA LEU A 109 13.35 -6.78 7.55
C LEU A 109 12.59 -5.49 7.83
N SER A 110 13.27 -4.47 8.32
CA SER A 110 12.69 -3.16 8.62
C SER A 110 13.15 -2.11 7.61
N GLU A 111 12.21 -1.43 7.00
CA GLU A 111 12.39 -0.20 6.25
C GLU A 111 11.84 0.95 7.10
N ASP A 112 12.69 1.77 7.69
CA ASP A 112 12.36 2.80 8.68
C ASP A 112 12.69 4.23 8.23
N ARG A 113 12.99 4.43 6.95
CA ARG A 113 13.46 5.70 6.38
C ARG A 113 12.41 6.42 5.57
N GLY A 114 11.58 5.68 4.84
CA GLY A 114 10.57 6.23 3.96
C GLY A 114 9.46 6.94 4.74
N THR A 115 9.13 8.15 4.33
CA THR A 115 8.03 8.97 4.88
C THR A 115 6.81 8.97 3.97
N THR A 116 6.97 8.50 2.74
CA THR A 116 5.91 8.33 1.74
C THR A 116 5.91 6.91 1.20
N THR A 117 4.78 6.48 0.61
CA THR A 117 4.71 5.16 -0.03
C THR A 117 5.76 4.96 -1.12
N TRP A 118 6.09 6.02 -1.87
CA TRP A 118 7.13 6.00 -2.90
C TRP A 118 8.50 5.76 -2.29
N GLU A 119 8.88 6.57 -1.31
CA GLU A 119 10.18 6.44 -0.62
C GLU A 119 10.32 5.06 0.01
N SER A 120 9.30 4.57 0.73
CA SER A 120 9.34 3.23 1.29
C SER A 120 9.57 2.16 0.23
N MET A 121 8.91 2.24 -0.94
CA MET A 121 9.13 1.26 -2.01
C MET A 121 10.53 1.37 -2.64
N GLN A 122 11.10 2.57 -2.74
CA GLN A 122 12.51 2.75 -3.17
C GLN A 122 13.49 2.13 -2.18
N GLU A 123 13.27 2.30 -0.88
CA GLU A 123 14.10 1.68 0.16
C GLU A 123 13.91 0.15 0.18
N VAL A 124 12.67 -0.36 0.02
CA VAL A 124 12.39 -1.80 -0.12
C VAL A 124 13.17 -2.41 -1.29
N ALA A 125 13.31 -1.69 -2.41
CA ALA A 125 14.10 -2.14 -3.56
C ALA A 125 15.61 -2.24 -3.27
N THR A 126 16.08 -1.75 -2.13
CA THR A 126 17.45 -1.97 -1.65
C THR A 126 17.59 -3.22 -0.77
N LEU A 127 16.47 -3.76 -0.28
CA LEU A 127 16.42 -4.88 0.66
C LEU A 127 16.08 -6.22 0.00
N ILE A 128 15.39 -6.19 -1.14
CA ILE A 128 14.91 -7.37 -1.86
C ILE A 128 15.13 -7.20 -3.37
N ASP A 129 15.24 -8.32 -4.08
CA ASP A 129 15.43 -8.32 -5.52
C ASP A 129 14.15 -7.87 -6.25
N ALA A 130 14.31 -7.18 -7.39
CA ALA A 130 13.18 -6.65 -8.17
C ALA A 130 12.29 -7.73 -8.81
N ASP A 131 12.81 -8.94 -9.01
CA ASP A 131 12.12 -10.11 -9.54
C ASP A 131 11.53 -11.01 -8.45
N ALA A 132 11.74 -10.69 -7.16
CA ALA A 132 11.10 -11.40 -6.07
C ALA A 132 9.57 -11.26 -6.15
N SER A 133 8.87 -12.39 -5.99
CA SER A 133 7.42 -12.37 -5.87
C SER A 133 6.98 -11.72 -4.56
N MET A 134 6.13 -10.69 -4.66
CA MET A 134 5.77 -9.83 -3.55
C MET A 134 4.26 -9.82 -3.27
N ILE A 135 3.89 -9.90 -1.99
CA ILE A 135 2.52 -9.57 -1.54
C ILE A 135 2.57 -8.26 -0.75
N ILE A 136 1.88 -7.24 -1.21
CA ILE A 136 1.68 -6.00 -0.44
C ILE A 136 0.47 -6.14 0.48
N VAL A 137 0.69 -5.95 1.79
CA VAL A 137 -0.38 -5.89 2.78
C VAL A 137 -0.67 -4.44 3.16
N THR A 138 -1.92 -4.03 2.98
CA THR A 138 -2.38 -2.65 3.26
C THR A 138 -3.90 -2.60 3.44
N ASP A 139 -4.46 -1.40 3.62
CA ASP A 139 -5.91 -1.19 3.68
C ASP A 139 -6.59 -1.32 2.31
N PRO A 140 -7.91 -1.66 2.27
CA PRO A 140 -8.65 -1.82 1.02
C PRO A 140 -8.58 -0.63 0.06
N HIS A 141 -8.63 0.60 0.56
CA HIS A 141 -8.60 1.79 -0.28
C HIS A 141 -7.21 2.05 -0.88
N HIS A 142 -6.13 1.62 -0.21
CA HIS A 142 -4.75 1.93 -0.57
C HIS A 142 -4.08 0.89 -1.49
N GLY A 143 -4.66 -0.32 -1.62
CA GLY A 143 -4.05 -1.46 -2.30
C GLY A 143 -3.60 -1.19 -3.74
N LEU A 144 -4.46 -0.57 -4.55
CA LEU A 144 -4.11 -0.29 -5.96
C LEU A 144 -2.96 0.70 -6.08
N ARG A 145 -2.95 1.78 -5.26
CA ARG A 145 -1.87 2.77 -5.32
C ARG A 145 -0.55 2.17 -4.86
N SER A 146 -0.54 1.38 -3.78
CA SER A 146 0.67 0.70 -3.31
C SER A 146 1.25 -0.23 -4.37
N ARG A 147 0.41 -1.02 -5.06
CA ARG A 147 0.84 -1.90 -6.15
C ARG A 147 1.48 -1.11 -7.30
N LEU A 148 0.80 -0.08 -7.79
CA LEU A 148 1.30 0.71 -8.91
C LEU A 148 2.60 1.44 -8.58
N ILE A 149 2.79 1.87 -7.33
CA ILE A 149 4.05 2.44 -6.86
C ILE A 149 5.16 1.38 -6.84
N ALA A 150 4.88 0.17 -6.37
CA ALA A 150 5.86 -0.92 -6.38
C ALA A 150 6.25 -1.30 -7.82
N GLU A 151 5.27 -1.38 -8.74
CA GLU A 151 5.52 -1.62 -10.16
C GLU A 151 6.38 -0.49 -10.78
N GLU A 152 6.12 0.79 -10.46
CA GLU A 152 6.93 1.94 -10.91
C GLU A 152 8.34 1.94 -10.27
N ALA A 153 8.47 1.41 -9.04
CA ALA A 153 9.76 1.23 -8.36
C ALA A 153 10.61 0.07 -8.95
N GLY A 154 10.03 -0.74 -9.87
CA GLY A 154 10.73 -1.77 -10.62
C GLY A 154 10.37 -3.21 -10.27
N PHE A 155 9.47 -3.46 -9.32
CA PHE A 155 9.02 -4.80 -9.00
C PHE A 155 8.08 -5.35 -10.08
N THR A 156 8.27 -6.61 -10.48
CA THR A 156 7.57 -7.21 -11.64
C THR A 156 6.47 -8.19 -11.25
N ASP A 157 6.54 -8.82 -10.08
CA ASP A 157 5.53 -9.76 -9.58
C ASP A 157 4.93 -9.28 -8.26
N VAL A 158 3.89 -8.44 -8.36
CA VAL A 158 3.27 -7.76 -7.23
C VAL A 158 1.80 -8.14 -7.07
N ALA A 159 1.51 -8.91 -6.04
CA ALA A 159 0.15 -9.17 -5.57
C ALA A 159 -0.24 -8.20 -4.46
N VAL A 160 -1.54 -8.04 -4.24
CA VAL A 160 -2.09 -7.27 -3.11
C VAL A 160 -3.00 -8.15 -2.28
N SER A 161 -2.79 -8.15 -0.98
CA SER A 161 -3.68 -8.74 0.01
C SER A 161 -4.09 -7.69 1.03
N THR A 162 -5.32 -7.21 0.95
CA THR A 162 -5.78 -6.14 1.84
C THR A 162 -6.35 -6.71 3.14
N THR A 163 -6.08 -6.00 4.27
CA THR A 163 -6.57 -6.47 5.57
C THR A 163 -8.10 -6.64 5.59
N PRO A 164 -8.61 -7.79 6.05
CA PRO A 164 -10.06 -8.02 6.18
C PRO A 164 -10.68 -7.23 7.33
N THR A 165 -9.89 -6.87 8.34
CA THR A 165 -10.31 -6.22 9.59
C THR A 165 -10.03 -4.72 9.60
N SER A 166 -10.00 -4.07 8.41
CA SER A 166 -9.77 -2.63 8.33
C SER A 166 -10.71 -1.86 9.23
N VAL A 167 -10.14 -1.04 10.14
CA VAL A 167 -10.89 -0.18 11.06
C VAL A 167 -11.53 1.02 10.37
N VAL A 168 -11.25 1.20 9.08
CA VAL A 168 -11.80 2.30 8.27
C VAL A 168 -13.10 1.84 7.62
N GLY A 169 -14.23 2.27 8.16
CA GLY A 169 -15.56 1.90 7.69
C GLY A 169 -16.45 3.07 7.25
N GLY A 170 -17.63 2.74 6.75
CA GLY A 170 -18.69 3.70 6.43
C GLY A 170 -18.28 4.81 5.46
N TRP A 171 -18.72 6.03 5.73
CA TRP A 171 -18.44 7.21 4.90
C TRP A 171 -16.94 7.52 4.78
N THR A 172 -16.17 7.30 5.85
CA THR A 172 -14.71 7.50 5.84
C THR A 172 -14.03 6.59 4.83
N SER A 173 -14.45 5.31 4.75
CA SER A 173 -13.97 4.37 3.74
C SER A 173 -14.31 4.84 2.33
N ALA A 174 -15.56 5.22 2.06
CA ALA A 174 -15.98 5.72 0.75
C ALA A 174 -15.17 6.95 0.32
N ARG A 175 -14.98 7.92 1.23
CA ARG A 175 -14.16 9.11 0.97
C ARG A 175 -12.71 8.74 0.67
N ARG A 176 -12.12 7.80 1.41
CA ARG A 176 -10.74 7.36 1.17
C ARG A 176 -10.59 6.68 -0.20
N HIS A 177 -11.55 5.83 -0.61
CA HIS A 177 -11.53 5.24 -1.95
C HIS A 177 -11.58 6.30 -3.06
N LEU A 178 -12.37 7.36 -2.90
CA LEU A 178 -12.42 8.48 -3.86
C LEU A 178 -11.09 9.25 -3.91
N VAL A 179 -10.49 9.55 -2.76
CA VAL A 179 -9.19 10.23 -2.68
C VAL A 179 -8.10 9.38 -3.34
N GLU A 180 -8.06 8.08 -3.05
CA GLU A 180 -7.11 7.16 -3.65
C GLU A 180 -7.32 7.02 -5.16
N ALA A 181 -8.58 6.97 -5.63
CA ALA A 181 -8.87 6.96 -7.06
C ALA A 181 -8.34 8.22 -7.75
N GLY A 182 -8.47 9.38 -7.13
CA GLY A 182 -7.88 10.64 -7.60
C GLY A 182 -6.33 10.57 -7.64
N GLY A 183 -5.72 10.08 -6.58
CA GLY A 183 -4.26 9.88 -6.51
C GLY A 183 -3.74 8.91 -7.57
N VAL A 184 -4.44 7.78 -7.78
CA VAL A 184 -4.11 6.81 -8.83
C VAL A 184 -4.27 7.42 -10.22
N ALA A 185 -5.40 8.11 -10.47
CA ALA A 185 -5.65 8.73 -11.77
C ALA A 185 -4.58 9.75 -12.13
N LEU A 186 -4.16 10.56 -11.17
CA LEU A 186 -3.11 11.56 -11.36
C LEU A 186 -1.72 10.89 -11.47
N GLY A 187 -1.40 9.91 -10.61
CA GLY A 187 -0.12 9.19 -10.62
C GLY A 187 0.19 8.53 -11.95
N ARG A 188 -0.82 7.93 -12.59
CA ARG A 188 -0.69 7.32 -13.92
C ARG A 188 -0.36 8.33 -15.03
N VAL A 189 -0.71 9.61 -14.84
CA VAL A 189 -0.45 10.67 -15.83
C VAL A 189 0.89 11.36 -15.60
N VAL A 190 1.23 11.64 -14.34
CA VAL A 190 2.41 12.45 -14.01
C VAL A 190 3.57 11.66 -13.40
N GLY A 191 3.35 10.38 -13.04
CA GLY A 191 4.27 9.53 -12.27
C GLY A 191 4.04 9.65 -10.76
N PHE A 192 4.17 8.54 -10.03
CA PHE A 192 3.99 8.52 -8.57
C PHE A 192 5.16 9.17 -7.84
N GLU A 193 6.38 9.07 -8.37
CA GLU A 193 7.56 9.78 -7.88
C GLU A 193 7.29 11.29 -7.74
N ARG A 194 6.73 11.92 -8.79
CA ARG A 194 6.47 13.37 -8.80
C ARG A 194 5.37 13.79 -7.84
N LEU A 195 4.43 12.89 -7.53
CA LEU A 195 3.38 13.16 -6.54
C LEU A 195 3.92 13.09 -5.11
N SER A 196 4.88 12.21 -4.85
CA SER A 196 5.47 12.00 -3.53
C SER A 196 6.47 13.08 -3.14
N GLY A 197 7.17 13.68 -4.09
CA GLY A 197 8.18 14.74 -3.87
C GLY A 197 7.61 16.14 -3.64
N ARG A 198 6.31 16.30 -3.37
CA ARG A 198 5.63 17.59 -3.10
C ARG A 198 5.08 17.70 -1.68
N GLY A 199 5.73 17.03 -0.73
CA GLY A 199 5.44 17.17 0.69
C GLY A 199 6.42 18.09 1.39
#